data_343972a301f870f16c9e3957de27a8b2
#
_entry.id   343972a301f870f16c9e3957de27a8b2
#
_cell.length_a   1.000
_cell.length_b   1.000
_cell.length_c   1.000
_cell.angle_alpha   90.00
_cell.angle_beta   90.00
_cell.angle_gamma   90.00
#
_symmetry.space_group_name_H-M   'P 1'
#
loop_
_entity.id
_entity.type
_entity.pdbx_description
1 polymer ?
#
loop_
_entity_poly.entity_id
_entity_poly.type
_entity_poly.pdbx_seq_one_letter_code
_entity_poly.pdbx_strand_id
1 'polypeptide(L)'
;MSEPAPTAETLGPGALAAVRQRIREPGWYVSLTIAVVAMLVYLQTLMPGVAFGDWGEMATVPHVLGVAHPTGYPTYIVMAWLAELLPIGSVAFRANLLSAVYVTVSLVALGLISLRLGVRPILAITAALATGAVGTVWAAANVSEVNPLHLMFVAVIIHRALVWSERRRRSDLAIGGLLIGLALGNHLLMLFVAPFVVVFVLWSGRRELLARPWLLLLAIGAVLLGLSVYIYIPLAALQSPPLPYNHPTTLDGVIWLVTGTQFRGQFDFLASEGPGDFVAALPALWSLLIERATIIVPVLAAIGLARLTWLRPAFGLTCVGIMVTAIYIWANYLELEHYLLVPWLVIGIGLAVALEGIARLLSITLRSTLKAFGGERAITAVSGLAGLAFVVTLAGLNWSTEDLSKDTSGPDYVSSVFSALPHNAAILSYWDASTPLWYGQHVEGLRPDVLIVDDTNIVYEGWGTREARIASLICSRPVFIERLGDGDLVPTRAAYQLEPFLRVNVGAGGPSAVATTEIYRVLPMTSDPCP
;
A
#
# COMPACT_ATOMS: atom_id res chain seq x y z
N MET A 1 -47.18 2.19 4.42
CA MET A 1 -47.15 3.28 5.40
C MET A 1 -45.76 3.30 5.96
N SER A 2 -44.93 4.22 5.48
CA SER A 2 -43.54 4.40 5.91
C SER A 2 -43.53 5.29 7.16
N GLU A 3 -42.93 4.80 8.25
CA GLU A 3 -42.70 5.62 9.44
C GLU A 3 -41.83 6.83 9.08
N PRO A 4 -42.16 8.03 9.55
CA PRO A 4 -41.34 9.21 9.32
C PRO A 4 -40.04 9.11 10.12
N ALA A 5 -38.94 9.56 9.51
CA ALA A 5 -37.63 9.64 10.17
C ALA A 5 -37.72 10.50 11.46
N PRO A 6 -37.03 10.13 12.55
CA PRO A 6 -37.09 10.84 13.82
C PRO A 6 -36.55 12.27 13.67
N THR A 7 -37.39 13.25 14.01
CA THR A 7 -37.04 14.67 14.07
C THR A 7 -36.22 14.98 15.34
N ALA A 8 -35.43 16.06 15.32
CA ALA A 8 -34.56 16.48 16.43
C ALA A 8 -35.24 16.64 17.79
N GLU A 9 -36.57 16.72 17.84
CA GLU A 9 -37.38 16.83 19.06
C GLU A 9 -37.58 15.50 19.83
N THR A 10 -37.20 14.34 19.22
CA THR A 10 -37.37 13.01 19.83
C THR A 10 -36.19 12.52 20.63
N LEU A 11 -35.09 13.28 20.65
CA LEU A 11 -33.86 12.91 21.41
C LEU A 11 -34.01 13.41 22.86
N GLY A 12 -34.05 12.49 23.84
CA GLY A 12 -34.06 12.83 25.26
C GLY A 12 -32.83 13.64 25.70
N PRO A 13 -32.92 14.38 26.82
CA PRO A 13 -31.87 15.30 27.30
C PRO A 13 -30.45 14.67 27.38
N GLY A 14 -30.36 13.37 27.70
CA GLY A 14 -29.12 12.62 27.73
C GLY A 14 -28.49 12.38 26.35
N ALA A 15 -29.30 12.13 25.32
CA ALA A 15 -28.85 11.95 23.97
C ALA A 15 -28.32 13.26 23.36
N LEU A 16 -29.02 14.38 23.62
CA LEU A 16 -28.59 15.73 23.22
C LEU A 16 -27.28 16.14 23.91
N ALA A 17 -27.13 15.81 25.21
CA ALA A 17 -25.86 16.04 25.93
C ALA A 17 -24.72 15.22 25.36
N ALA A 18 -24.94 13.94 25.02
CA ALA A 18 -23.94 13.06 24.38
C ALA A 18 -23.55 13.55 22.97
N VAL A 19 -24.51 14.03 22.18
CA VAL A 19 -24.24 14.66 20.86
C VAL A 19 -23.45 15.96 21.04
N ARG A 20 -23.82 16.82 21.97
CA ARG A 20 -23.09 18.06 22.27
C ARG A 20 -21.68 17.80 22.79
N GLN A 21 -21.47 16.74 23.59
CA GLN A 21 -20.16 16.35 24.05
C GLN A 21 -19.30 15.81 22.89
N ARG A 22 -19.85 14.99 21.99
CA ARG A 22 -19.17 14.53 20.77
C ARG A 22 -18.78 15.69 19.85
N ILE A 23 -19.62 16.69 19.69
CA ILE A 23 -19.33 17.88 18.88
C ILE A 23 -18.20 18.72 19.50
N ARG A 24 -17.99 18.67 20.83
CA ARG A 24 -16.90 19.36 21.53
C ARG A 24 -15.57 18.61 21.49
N GLU A 25 -15.56 17.31 21.19
CA GLU A 25 -14.32 16.55 21.02
C GLU A 25 -13.66 16.89 19.67
N PRO A 26 -12.36 17.26 19.64
CA PRO A 26 -11.70 17.69 18.39
C PRO A 26 -11.58 16.56 17.34
N GLY A 27 -11.75 15.31 17.73
CA GLY A 27 -11.52 14.15 16.87
C GLY A 27 -12.35 14.12 15.60
N TRP A 28 -13.62 14.50 15.65
CA TRP A 28 -14.50 14.42 14.49
C TRP A 28 -14.15 15.39 13.37
N TYR A 29 -13.89 16.69 13.71
CA TYR A 29 -13.56 17.66 12.67
C TYR A 29 -12.13 17.51 12.17
N VAL A 30 -11.19 17.08 13.02
CA VAL A 30 -9.83 16.72 12.58
C VAL A 30 -9.90 15.59 11.56
N SER A 31 -10.64 14.51 11.86
CA SER A 31 -10.85 13.40 10.94
C SER A 31 -11.51 13.84 9.64
N LEU A 32 -12.60 14.64 9.72
CA LEU A 32 -13.30 15.12 8.54
C LEU A 32 -12.42 16.02 7.67
N THR A 33 -11.68 16.96 8.28
CA THR A 33 -10.80 17.87 7.53
C THR A 33 -9.70 17.09 6.80
N ILE A 34 -9.02 16.16 7.50
CA ILE A 34 -7.97 15.33 6.88
C ILE A 34 -8.58 14.49 5.76
N ALA A 35 -9.71 13.82 6.01
CA ALA A 35 -10.34 12.96 5.01
C ALA A 35 -10.76 13.73 3.76
N VAL A 36 -11.43 14.87 3.93
CA VAL A 36 -11.91 15.67 2.79
C VAL A 36 -10.74 16.24 1.99
N VAL A 37 -9.73 16.83 2.64
CA VAL A 37 -8.61 17.46 1.93
C VAL A 37 -7.77 16.41 1.21
N ALA A 38 -7.41 15.31 1.89
CA ALA A 38 -6.62 14.23 1.28
C ALA A 38 -7.38 13.58 0.10
N MET A 39 -8.65 13.23 0.28
CA MET A 39 -9.45 12.64 -0.80
C MET A 39 -9.63 13.58 -1.99
N LEU A 40 -9.82 14.89 -1.76
CA LEU A 40 -9.93 15.86 -2.87
C LEU A 40 -8.64 15.94 -3.69
N VAL A 41 -7.47 15.89 -3.03
CA VAL A 41 -6.18 15.90 -3.71
C VAL A 41 -5.97 14.59 -4.47
N TYR A 42 -6.14 13.45 -3.82
CA TYR A 42 -5.91 12.14 -4.43
C TYR A 42 -6.88 11.86 -5.59
N LEU A 43 -8.16 12.24 -5.48
CA LEU A 43 -9.11 12.11 -6.59
C LEU A 43 -8.74 12.94 -7.83
N GLN A 44 -8.05 14.06 -7.65
CA GLN A 44 -7.60 14.90 -8.77
C GLN A 44 -6.35 14.34 -9.46
N THR A 45 -5.57 13.53 -8.77
CA THR A 45 -4.29 12.99 -9.26
C THR A 45 -4.31 11.48 -9.49
N LEU A 46 -5.45 10.84 -9.23
CA LEU A 46 -5.64 9.39 -9.34
C LEU A 46 -5.45 8.91 -10.78
N MET A 47 -4.71 7.82 -10.98
CA MET A 47 -4.61 7.16 -12.27
C MET A 47 -5.98 6.65 -12.74
N PRO A 48 -6.44 6.96 -13.98
CA PRO A 48 -7.78 6.61 -14.43
C PRO A 48 -7.89 5.16 -14.92
N GLY A 49 -6.78 4.55 -15.35
CA GLY A 49 -6.70 3.26 -16.00
C GLY A 49 -5.88 2.24 -15.24
N VAL A 50 -5.61 1.12 -15.91
CA VAL A 50 -4.72 0.07 -15.42
C VAL A 50 -3.26 0.51 -15.52
N ALA A 51 -2.46 0.17 -14.52
CA ALA A 51 -1.01 0.34 -14.53
C ALA A 51 -0.28 -0.97 -14.93
N PHE A 52 1.04 -0.94 -14.94
CA PHE A 52 1.90 -2.08 -15.22
C PHE A 52 2.26 -2.85 -13.94
N GLY A 53 2.88 -4.04 -14.07
CA GLY A 53 3.41 -4.82 -12.97
C GLY A 53 2.36 -5.20 -11.91
N ASP A 54 2.76 -5.18 -10.65
CA ASP A 54 1.89 -5.55 -9.52
C ASP A 54 0.59 -4.72 -9.47
N TRP A 55 0.65 -3.46 -9.88
CA TRP A 55 -0.52 -2.57 -9.92
C TRP A 55 -1.57 -3.05 -10.93
N GLY A 56 -1.14 -3.58 -12.08
CA GLY A 56 -2.02 -4.20 -13.07
C GLY A 56 -2.63 -5.51 -12.57
N GLU A 57 -1.84 -6.33 -11.90
CA GLU A 57 -2.33 -7.55 -11.25
C GLU A 57 -3.37 -7.23 -10.17
N MET A 58 -3.07 -6.26 -9.28
CA MET A 58 -3.96 -5.87 -8.18
C MET A 58 -5.27 -5.23 -8.66
N ALA A 59 -5.34 -4.76 -9.90
CA ALA A 59 -6.58 -4.32 -10.54
C ALA A 59 -7.33 -5.47 -11.26
N THR A 60 -6.66 -6.59 -11.56
CA THR A 60 -7.22 -7.67 -12.37
C THR A 60 -7.66 -8.89 -11.55
N VAL A 61 -6.79 -9.37 -10.65
CA VAL A 61 -7.01 -10.61 -9.89
C VAL A 61 -8.25 -10.55 -9.01
N PRO A 62 -8.60 -9.43 -8.33
CA PRO A 62 -9.85 -9.32 -7.59
C PRO A 62 -11.08 -9.53 -8.46
N HIS A 63 -11.09 -9.00 -9.68
CA HIS A 63 -12.22 -9.10 -10.62
C HIS A 63 -12.56 -10.54 -10.97
N VAL A 64 -11.56 -11.36 -11.18
CA VAL A 64 -11.74 -12.79 -11.52
C VAL A 64 -11.74 -13.70 -10.29
N LEU A 65 -11.70 -13.16 -9.08
CA LEU A 65 -11.54 -13.91 -7.83
C LEU A 65 -10.39 -14.92 -7.91
N GLY A 66 -9.29 -14.50 -8.50
CA GLY A 66 -8.09 -15.29 -8.73
C GLY A 66 -7.20 -15.41 -7.49
N VAL A 67 -6.00 -15.93 -7.70
CA VAL A 67 -4.94 -15.99 -6.69
C VAL A 67 -3.77 -15.15 -7.18
N ALA A 68 -3.41 -14.11 -6.42
CA ALA A 68 -2.30 -13.24 -6.75
C ALA A 68 -0.94 -13.88 -6.42
N HIS A 69 0.14 -13.26 -6.92
CA HIS A 69 1.51 -13.66 -6.61
C HIS A 69 1.77 -13.74 -5.08
N PRO A 70 2.83 -14.42 -4.61
CA PRO A 70 3.10 -14.50 -3.17
C PRO A 70 3.22 -13.11 -2.50
N THR A 71 2.45 -12.88 -1.39
CA THR A 71 1.85 -13.90 -0.52
C THR A 71 0.34 -14.16 -0.73
N GLY A 72 -0.19 -13.93 -1.92
CA GLY A 72 -1.58 -14.21 -2.28
C GLY A 72 -2.60 -13.15 -1.87
N TYR A 73 -2.28 -12.27 -0.94
CA TYR A 73 -3.03 -11.09 -0.47
C TYR A 73 -4.55 -11.25 -0.29
N PRO A 74 -5.06 -12.33 0.35
CA PRO A 74 -6.50 -12.62 0.34
C PRO A 74 -7.37 -11.51 0.95
N THR A 75 -6.86 -10.75 1.93
CA THR A 75 -7.58 -9.59 2.48
C THR A 75 -7.76 -8.50 1.43
N TYR A 76 -6.71 -8.17 0.67
CA TYR A 76 -6.79 -7.18 -0.39
C TYR A 76 -7.76 -7.62 -1.48
N ILE A 77 -7.62 -8.85 -1.97
CA ILE A 77 -8.47 -9.41 -3.04
C ILE A 77 -9.96 -9.29 -2.69
N VAL A 78 -10.35 -9.72 -1.48
CA VAL A 78 -11.75 -9.64 -1.04
C VAL A 78 -12.22 -8.18 -0.94
N MET A 79 -11.40 -7.28 -0.38
CA MET A 79 -11.78 -5.86 -0.25
C MET A 79 -11.86 -5.16 -1.60
N ALA A 80 -10.95 -5.46 -2.53
CA ALA A 80 -10.96 -4.90 -3.89
C ALA A 80 -12.17 -5.42 -4.68
N TRP A 81 -12.45 -6.72 -4.63
CA TRP A 81 -13.66 -7.29 -5.22
C TRP A 81 -14.95 -6.62 -4.73
N LEU A 82 -15.07 -6.38 -3.42
CA LEU A 82 -16.22 -5.65 -2.86
C LEU A 82 -16.32 -4.21 -3.40
N ALA A 83 -15.20 -3.54 -3.60
CA ALA A 83 -15.20 -2.19 -4.15
C ALA A 83 -15.55 -2.15 -5.64
N GLU A 84 -15.25 -3.22 -6.38
CA GLU A 84 -15.63 -3.35 -7.78
C GLU A 84 -17.14 -3.46 -7.99
N LEU A 85 -17.91 -3.79 -6.96
CA LEU A 85 -19.38 -3.77 -7.01
C LEU A 85 -19.97 -2.35 -7.06
N LEU A 86 -19.17 -1.30 -6.78
CA LEU A 86 -19.60 0.08 -6.89
C LEU A 86 -19.78 0.50 -8.35
N PRO A 87 -20.88 1.14 -8.74
CA PRO A 87 -21.15 1.51 -10.13
C PRO A 87 -20.48 2.85 -10.52
N ILE A 88 -19.16 2.97 -10.32
CA ILE A 88 -18.38 4.18 -10.62
C ILE A 88 -17.11 3.86 -11.40
N GLY A 89 -16.82 4.60 -12.45
CA GLY A 89 -15.60 4.46 -13.25
C GLY A 89 -15.33 3.03 -13.77
N SER A 90 -14.10 2.80 -14.22
CA SER A 90 -13.61 1.47 -14.62
C SER A 90 -13.27 0.61 -13.38
N VAL A 91 -13.03 -0.69 -13.58
CA VAL A 91 -12.54 -1.59 -12.51
C VAL A 91 -11.19 -1.07 -11.98
N ALA A 92 -10.25 -0.73 -12.86
CA ALA A 92 -8.96 -0.17 -12.46
C ALA A 92 -9.12 1.14 -11.67
N PHE A 93 -10.01 2.05 -12.10
CA PHE A 93 -10.29 3.26 -11.34
C PHE A 93 -10.76 2.95 -9.91
N ARG A 94 -11.64 1.96 -9.71
CA ARG A 94 -12.11 1.56 -8.37
C ARG A 94 -11.01 0.95 -7.53
N ALA A 95 -10.13 0.14 -8.13
CA ALA A 95 -8.97 -0.43 -7.46
C ALA A 95 -7.98 0.67 -7.02
N ASN A 96 -7.68 1.64 -7.89
CA ASN A 96 -6.85 2.80 -7.58
C ASN A 96 -7.49 3.66 -6.48
N LEU A 97 -8.80 3.91 -6.55
CA LEU A 97 -9.56 4.67 -5.54
C LEU A 97 -9.47 4.04 -4.14
N LEU A 98 -9.43 2.71 -4.06
CA LEU A 98 -9.24 2.02 -2.77
C LEU A 98 -7.91 2.39 -2.12
N SER A 99 -6.83 2.49 -2.87
CA SER A 99 -5.53 2.92 -2.34
C SER A 99 -5.61 4.34 -1.78
N ALA A 100 -6.27 5.27 -2.47
CA ALA A 100 -6.54 6.62 -1.96
C ALA A 100 -7.33 6.61 -0.64
N VAL A 101 -8.35 5.75 -0.55
CA VAL A 101 -9.12 5.57 0.69
C VAL A 101 -8.25 5.02 1.82
N TYR A 102 -7.44 4.01 1.56
CA TYR A 102 -6.57 3.39 2.58
C TYR A 102 -5.54 4.39 3.11
N VAL A 103 -4.87 5.13 2.23
CA VAL A 103 -3.95 6.19 2.64
C VAL A 103 -4.69 7.27 3.45
N THR A 104 -5.86 7.72 2.99
CA THR A 104 -6.68 8.71 3.71
C THR A 104 -7.04 8.24 5.12
N VAL A 105 -7.46 6.98 5.29
CA VAL A 105 -7.75 6.41 6.63
C VAL A 105 -6.48 6.38 7.49
N SER A 106 -5.33 6.11 6.90
CA SER A 106 -4.03 6.14 7.61
C SER A 106 -3.71 7.54 8.14
N LEU A 107 -3.93 8.57 7.32
CA LEU A 107 -3.73 9.97 7.71
C LEU A 107 -4.71 10.40 8.80
N VAL A 108 -5.96 9.97 8.72
CA VAL A 108 -6.96 10.19 9.80
C VAL A 108 -6.50 9.52 11.09
N ALA A 109 -6.01 8.27 11.03
CA ALA A 109 -5.48 7.58 12.20
C ALA A 109 -4.26 8.31 12.79
N LEU A 110 -3.35 8.83 11.94
CA LEU A 110 -2.23 9.68 12.35
C LEU A 110 -2.70 10.94 13.09
N GLY A 111 -3.71 11.64 12.57
CA GLY A 111 -4.33 12.79 13.24
C GLY A 111 -4.90 12.43 14.61
N LEU A 112 -5.62 11.31 14.72
CA LEU A 112 -6.19 10.81 15.97
C LEU A 112 -5.11 10.37 16.98
N ILE A 113 -4.03 9.73 16.53
CA ILE A 113 -2.85 9.42 17.37
C ILE A 113 -2.26 10.72 17.90
N SER A 114 -2.06 11.72 17.06
CA SER A 114 -1.50 13.02 17.42
C SER A 114 -2.33 13.71 18.50
N LEU A 115 -3.66 13.72 18.38
CA LEU A 115 -4.56 14.25 19.42
C LEU A 115 -4.39 13.53 20.76
N ARG A 116 -4.23 12.19 20.76
CA ARG A 116 -3.99 11.41 21.99
C ARG A 116 -2.62 11.67 22.60
N LEU A 117 -1.65 12.07 21.81
CA LEU A 117 -0.35 12.52 22.28
C LEU A 117 -0.37 13.95 22.84
N GLY A 118 -1.52 14.64 22.80
CA GLY A 118 -1.71 15.99 23.30
C GLY A 118 -1.28 17.09 22.32
N VAL A 119 -1.23 16.76 21.02
CA VAL A 119 -0.97 17.72 19.95
C VAL A 119 -2.24 18.54 19.69
N ARG A 120 -2.09 19.84 19.49
CA ARG A 120 -3.21 20.74 19.11
C ARG A 120 -3.85 20.29 17.81
N PRO A 121 -5.19 20.40 17.66
CA PRO A 121 -5.93 19.93 16.48
C PRO A 121 -5.36 20.42 15.15
N ILE A 122 -5.03 21.71 15.07
CA ILE A 122 -4.49 22.30 13.82
C ILE A 122 -3.13 21.70 13.45
N LEU A 123 -2.27 21.40 14.44
CA LEU A 123 -0.96 20.79 14.20
C LEU A 123 -1.08 19.30 13.89
N ALA A 124 -2.09 18.62 14.43
CA ALA A 124 -2.42 17.24 14.08
C ALA A 124 -2.89 17.15 12.60
N ILE A 125 -3.72 18.09 12.15
CA ILE A 125 -4.14 18.22 10.74
C ILE A 125 -2.91 18.51 9.87
N THR A 126 -2.09 19.50 10.24
CA THR A 126 -0.87 19.85 9.50
C THR A 126 0.05 18.66 9.31
N ALA A 127 0.38 17.94 10.39
CA ALA A 127 1.28 16.80 10.32
C ALA A 127 0.71 15.66 9.45
N ALA A 128 -0.59 15.37 9.57
CA ALA A 128 -1.24 14.35 8.77
C ALA A 128 -1.25 14.71 7.27
N LEU A 129 -1.66 15.94 6.93
CA LEU A 129 -1.70 16.39 5.53
C LEU A 129 -0.29 16.56 4.94
N ALA A 130 0.70 17.00 5.74
CA ALA A 130 2.10 17.05 5.31
C ALA A 130 2.62 15.63 5.00
N THR A 131 2.29 14.63 5.84
CA THR A 131 2.63 13.23 5.58
C THR A 131 1.97 12.74 4.29
N GLY A 132 0.70 13.10 4.05
CA GLY A 132 -0.02 12.74 2.84
C GLY A 132 0.48 13.43 1.56
N ALA A 133 1.17 14.57 1.70
CA ALA A 133 1.78 15.32 0.60
C ALA A 133 3.23 14.88 0.30
N VAL A 134 3.79 13.92 1.05
CA VAL A 134 5.09 13.30 0.73
C VAL A 134 4.95 12.46 -0.55
N GLY A 135 5.89 12.57 -1.49
CA GLY A 135 5.83 11.88 -2.77
C GLY A 135 5.56 10.38 -2.65
N THR A 136 6.33 9.64 -1.84
CA THR A 136 6.12 8.20 -1.59
C THR A 136 4.69 7.86 -1.13
N VAL A 137 4.11 8.65 -0.21
CA VAL A 137 2.77 8.42 0.33
C VAL A 137 1.70 8.76 -0.70
N TRP A 138 1.93 9.82 -1.47
CA TRP A 138 1.03 10.26 -2.53
C TRP A 138 1.01 9.29 -3.71
N ALA A 139 2.20 8.88 -4.20
CA ALA A 139 2.33 7.86 -5.25
C ALA A 139 1.51 6.59 -4.92
N ALA A 140 1.65 6.10 -3.69
CA ALA A 140 0.92 4.92 -3.22
C ALA A 140 -0.61 5.12 -3.14
N ALA A 141 -1.09 6.37 -3.05
CA ALA A 141 -2.53 6.67 -3.06
C ALA A 141 -3.14 6.64 -4.46
N ASN A 142 -2.33 6.71 -5.53
CA ASN A 142 -2.80 6.95 -6.90
C ASN A 142 -2.97 5.69 -7.73
N VAL A 143 -2.49 4.54 -7.27
CA VAL A 143 -2.50 3.26 -8.00
C VAL A 143 -2.94 2.10 -7.11
N SER A 144 -3.50 1.05 -7.70
CA SER A 144 -3.92 -0.17 -7.02
C SER A 144 -2.73 -0.94 -6.45
N GLU A 145 -2.64 -1.04 -5.12
CA GLU A 145 -1.47 -1.62 -4.45
C GLU A 145 -1.85 -2.17 -3.06
N VAL A 146 -1.19 -3.23 -2.62
CA VAL A 146 -1.40 -3.86 -1.30
C VAL A 146 -0.80 -3.07 -0.15
N ASN A 147 0.24 -2.28 -0.41
CA ASN A 147 0.98 -1.51 0.60
C ASN A 147 0.18 -0.35 1.21
N PRO A 148 -0.70 0.39 0.50
CA PRO A 148 -1.65 1.33 1.10
C PRO A 148 -2.57 0.69 2.15
N LEU A 149 -3.06 -0.53 1.88
CA LEU A 149 -3.87 -1.28 2.84
C LEU A 149 -3.03 -1.72 4.05
N HIS A 150 -1.77 -2.12 3.83
CA HIS A 150 -0.83 -2.40 4.93
C HIS A 150 -0.61 -1.17 5.81
N LEU A 151 -0.36 0.00 5.22
CA LEU A 151 -0.23 1.27 5.93
C LEU A 151 -1.47 1.57 6.77
N MET A 152 -2.67 1.39 6.21
CA MET A 152 -3.94 1.59 6.91
C MET A 152 -4.04 0.67 8.14
N PHE A 153 -3.75 -0.61 7.97
CA PHE A 153 -3.76 -1.55 9.09
C PHE A 153 -2.78 -1.13 10.18
N VAL A 154 -1.55 -0.80 9.82
CA VAL A 154 -0.52 -0.36 10.80
C VAL A 154 -0.98 0.88 11.55
N ALA A 155 -1.46 1.91 10.86
CA ALA A 155 -1.91 3.16 11.46
C ALA A 155 -3.10 2.94 12.42
N VAL A 156 -4.10 2.15 11.99
CA VAL A 156 -5.29 1.87 12.81
C VAL A 156 -4.93 0.97 14.00
N ILE A 157 -4.07 -0.03 13.82
CA ILE A 157 -3.61 -0.92 14.91
C ILE A 157 -2.84 -0.12 15.97
N ILE A 158 -1.91 0.75 15.58
CA ILE A 158 -1.18 1.64 16.50
C ILE A 158 -2.17 2.55 17.25
N HIS A 159 -3.13 3.16 16.55
CA HIS A 159 -4.17 3.96 17.18
C HIS A 159 -5.00 3.13 18.19
N ARG A 160 -5.43 1.91 17.83
CA ARG A 160 -6.21 1.03 18.73
C ARG A 160 -5.40 0.58 19.94
N ALA A 161 -4.12 0.25 19.76
CA ALA A 161 -3.22 -0.08 20.85
C ALA A 161 -3.07 1.09 21.85
N LEU A 162 -2.94 2.32 21.34
CA LEU A 162 -2.87 3.53 22.16
C LEU A 162 -4.21 3.76 22.91
N VAL A 163 -5.35 3.62 22.23
CA VAL A 163 -6.69 3.72 22.87
C VAL A 163 -6.84 2.66 23.97
N TRP A 164 -6.45 1.42 23.67
CA TRP A 164 -6.51 0.35 24.67
C TRP A 164 -5.59 0.64 25.86
N SER A 165 -4.41 1.18 25.64
CA SER A 165 -3.49 1.55 26.73
C SER A 165 -4.08 2.59 27.71
N GLU A 166 -5.05 3.38 27.26
CA GLU A 166 -5.73 4.41 28.05
C GLU A 166 -7.05 3.90 28.67
N ARG A 167 -7.87 3.18 27.89
CA ARG A 167 -9.28 2.86 28.23
C ARG A 167 -9.50 1.45 28.74
N ARG A 168 -8.58 0.51 28.47
CA ARG A 168 -8.65 -0.90 28.88
C ARG A 168 -9.95 -1.63 28.48
N ARG A 169 -10.57 -1.23 27.37
CA ARG A 169 -11.80 -1.87 26.89
C ARG A 169 -11.45 -3.17 26.13
N ARG A 170 -12.13 -4.28 26.46
CA ARG A 170 -11.95 -5.57 25.78
C ARG A 170 -12.17 -5.49 24.25
N SER A 171 -13.11 -4.64 23.82
CA SER A 171 -13.37 -4.42 22.39
C SER A 171 -12.18 -3.84 21.64
N ASP A 172 -11.39 -2.96 22.27
CA ASP A 172 -10.20 -2.38 21.62
C ASP A 172 -9.14 -3.46 21.37
N LEU A 173 -8.99 -4.39 22.32
CA LEU A 173 -8.07 -5.51 22.21
C LEU A 173 -8.54 -6.54 21.16
N ALA A 174 -9.83 -6.87 21.14
CA ALA A 174 -10.41 -7.78 20.15
C ALA A 174 -10.32 -7.21 18.73
N ILE A 175 -10.66 -5.92 18.53
CA ILE A 175 -10.53 -5.24 17.25
C ILE A 175 -9.06 -5.20 16.81
N GLY A 176 -8.13 -4.86 17.72
CA GLY A 176 -6.70 -4.87 17.43
C GLY A 176 -6.21 -6.25 16.97
N GLY A 177 -6.62 -7.32 17.66
CA GLY A 177 -6.31 -8.70 17.27
C GLY A 177 -6.86 -9.08 15.89
N LEU A 178 -8.13 -8.79 15.63
CA LEU A 178 -8.78 -9.03 14.33
C LEU A 178 -8.03 -8.31 13.20
N LEU A 179 -7.69 -7.03 13.41
CA LEU A 179 -6.96 -6.25 12.42
C LEU A 179 -5.56 -6.79 12.17
N ILE A 180 -4.86 -7.31 13.19
CA ILE A 180 -3.55 -7.99 13.00
C ILE A 180 -3.72 -9.23 12.12
N GLY A 181 -4.74 -10.06 12.37
CA GLY A 181 -5.00 -11.24 11.55
C GLY A 181 -5.33 -10.92 10.09
N LEU A 182 -6.20 -9.92 9.85
CA LEU A 182 -6.52 -9.43 8.51
C LEU A 182 -5.30 -8.78 7.83
N ALA A 183 -4.49 -8.04 8.59
CA ALA A 183 -3.28 -7.41 8.07
C ALA A 183 -2.22 -8.44 7.62
N LEU A 184 -2.09 -9.55 8.33
CA LEU A 184 -1.27 -10.70 7.90
C LEU A 184 -1.80 -11.30 6.60
N GLY A 185 -3.13 -11.40 6.43
CA GLY A 185 -3.76 -11.81 5.18
C GLY A 185 -3.66 -10.77 4.05
N ASN A 186 -3.17 -9.56 4.35
CA ASN A 186 -2.84 -8.57 3.34
C ASN A 186 -1.34 -8.59 2.99
N HIS A 187 -0.46 -8.52 3.98
CA HIS A 187 0.98 -8.49 3.73
C HIS A 187 1.78 -9.05 4.91
N LEU A 188 2.76 -9.93 4.63
CA LEU A 188 3.61 -10.50 5.67
C LEU A 188 4.50 -9.48 6.39
N LEU A 189 4.70 -8.28 5.86
CA LEU A 189 5.37 -7.19 6.58
C LEU A 189 4.75 -6.91 7.97
N MET A 190 3.50 -7.30 8.18
CA MET A 190 2.86 -7.21 9.50
C MET A 190 3.57 -8.06 10.57
N LEU A 191 4.27 -9.14 10.20
CA LEU A 191 5.10 -9.93 11.11
C LEU A 191 6.22 -9.09 11.76
N PHE A 192 6.68 -8.04 11.09
CA PHE A 192 7.72 -7.15 11.58
C PHE A 192 7.18 -5.98 12.40
N VAL A 193 5.91 -5.64 12.25
CA VAL A 193 5.23 -4.56 13.00
C VAL A 193 4.55 -5.10 14.25
N ALA A 194 3.84 -6.22 14.13
CA ALA A 194 3.02 -6.79 15.21
C ALA A 194 3.78 -7.03 16.52
N PRO A 195 5.02 -7.54 16.55
CA PRO A 195 5.75 -7.77 17.79
C PRO A 195 5.90 -6.51 18.65
N PHE A 196 6.22 -5.36 18.03
CA PHE A 196 6.36 -4.09 18.75
C PHE A 196 5.04 -3.63 19.35
N VAL A 197 3.95 -3.74 18.60
CA VAL A 197 2.61 -3.39 19.08
C VAL A 197 2.18 -4.34 20.20
N VAL A 198 2.41 -5.64 20.06
CA VAL A 198 2.12 -6.65 21.10
C VAL A 198 2.90 -6.36 22.38
N VAL A 199 4.20 -6.09 22.28
CA VAL A 199 5.04 -5.72 23.44
C VAL A 199 4.50 -4.45 24.12
N PHE A 200 4.12 -3.43 23.35
CA PHE A 200 3.50 -2.22 23.89
C PHE A 200 2.18 -2.52 24.62
N VAL A 201 1.31 -3.33 24.04
CA VAL A 201 0.03 -3.74 24.64
C VAL A 201 0.26 -4.53 25.93
N LEU A 202 1.15 -5.52 25.91
CA LEU A 202 1.49 -6.34 27.07
C LEU A 202 2.12 -5.48 28.19
N TRP A 203 3.08 -4.64 27.85
CA TRP A 203 3.76 -3.77 28.83
C TRP A 203 2.80 -2.78 29.46
N SER A 204 2.06 -2.04 28.63
CA SER A 204 1.14 -1.01 29.10
C SER A 204 -0.04 -1.58 29.90
N GLY A 205 -0.51 -2.79 29.55
CA GLY A 205 -1.67 -3.45 30.15
C GLY A 205 -1.35 -4.56 31.15
N ARG A 206 -0.08 -4.76 31.53
CA ARG A 206 0.37 -5.92 32.32
C ARG A 206 -0.50 -6.24 33.53
N ARG A 207 -0.91 -5.23 34.28
CA ARG A 207 -1.74 -5.44 35.49
C ARG A 207 -3.13 -5.97 35.14
N GLU A 208 -3.75 -5.43 34.11
CA GLU A 208 -5.07 -5.85 33.63
C GLU A 208 -5.03 -7.25 33.05
N LEU A 209 -4.01 -7.54 32.23
CA LEU A 209 -3.84 -8.83 31.57
C LEU A 209 -3.50 -9.95 32.59
N LEU A 210 -2.71 -9.66 33.62
CA LEU A 210 -2.44 -10.61 34.71
C LEU A 210 -3.69 -10.86 35.57
N ALA A 211 -4.50 -9.84 35.81
CA ALA A 211 -5.75 -9.98 36.56
C ALA A 211 -6.86 -10.70 35.74
N ARG A 212 -6.80 -10.61 34.41
CA ARG A 212 -7.82 -11.15 33.48
C ARG A 212 -7.18 -11.84 32.28
N PRO A 213 -6.50 -13.01 32.48
CA PRO A 213 -5.72 -13.65 31.42
C PRO A 213 -6.58 -14.09 30.21
N TRP A 214 -7.89 -14.27 30.38
CA TRP A 214 -8.82 -14.56 29.29
C TRP A 214 -8.85 -13.46 28.21
N LEU A 215 -8.42 -12.21 28.51
CA LEU A 215 -8.27 -11.15 27.52
C LEU A 215 -7.21 -11.49 26.45
N LEU A 216 -6.19 -12.25 26.83
CA LEU A 216 -5.20 -12.77 25.87
C LEU A 216 -5.83 -13.80 24.93
N LEU A 217 -6.67 -14.69 25.47
CA LEU A 217 -7.40 -15.67 24.66
C LEU A 217 -8.37 -14.97 23.70
N LEU A 218 -9.04 -13.90 24.14
CA LEU A 218 -9.88 -13.07 23.29
C LEU A 218 -9.08 -12.44 22.15
N ALA A 219 -7.90 -11.87 22.44
CA ALA A 219 -7.04 -11.28 21.43
C ALA A 219 -6.53 -12.33 20.43
N ILE A 220 -6.05 -13.48 20.91
CA ILE A 220 -5.58 -14.60 20.08
C ILE A 220 -6.73 -15.12 19.20
N GLY A 221 -7.92 -15.35 19.77
CA GLY A 221 -9.09 -15.78 19.02
C GLY A 221 -9.49 -14.77 17.92
N ALA A 222 -9.36 -13.48 18.21
CA ALA A 222 -9.61 -12.43 17.22
C ALA A 222 -8.54 -12.43 16.09
N VAL A 223 -7.26 -12.65 16.41
CA VAL A 223 -6.21 -12.83 15.39
C VAL A 223 -6.52 -14.04 14.52
N LEU A 224 -6.86 -15.19 15.11
CA LEU A 224 -7.20 -16.41 14.37
C LEU A 224 -8.43 -16.22 13.48
N LEU A 225 -9.44 -15.47 13.96
CA LEU A 225 -10.60 -15.08 13.16
C LEU A 225 -10.17 -14.21 11.95
N GLY A 226 -9.25 -13.25 12.13
CA GLY A 226 -8.71 -12.47 11.01
C GLY A 226 -7.91 -13.31 10.03
N LEU A 227 -7.09 -14.25 10.54
CA LEU A 227 -6.31 -15.18 9.71
C LEU A 227 -7.19 -16.16 8.90
N SER A 228 -8.45 -16.37 9.29
CA SER A 228 -9.35 -17.23 8.52
C SER A 228 -9.57 -16.76 7.08
N VAL A 229 -9.21 -15.52 6.74
CA VAL A 229 -9.23 -15.02 5.36
C VAL A 229 -8.34 -15.83 4.42
N TYR A 230 -7.31 -16.49 4.93
CA TYR A 230 -6.45 -17.38 4.12
C TYR A 230 -7.19 -18.60 3.54
N ILE A 231 -8.37 -18.95 4.07
CA ILE A 231 -9.25 -19.99 3.52
C ILE A 231 -9.68 -19.62 2.09
N TYR A 232 -9.69 -18.34 1.75
CA TYR A 232 -9.97 -17.86 0.39
C TYR A 232 -9.05 -18.51 -0.65
N ILE A 233 -7.73 -18.61 -0.38
CA ILE A 233 -6.73 -19.05 -1.36
C ILE A 233 -7.03 -20.44 -1.93
N PRO A 234 -7.16 -21.51 -1.13
CA PRO A 234 -7.48 -22.82 -1.68
C PRO A 234 -8.90 -22.88 -2.29
N LEU A 235 -9.86 -22.12 -1.75
CA LEU A 235 -11.21 -22.09 -2.32
C LEU A 235 -11.22 -21.42 -3.71
N ALA A 236 -10.48 -20.36 -3.90
CA ALA A 236 -10.31 -19.70 -5.20
C ALA A 236 -9.58 -20.63 -6.19
N ALA A 237 -8.47 -21.23 -5.80
CA ALA A 237 -7.69 -22.13 -6.64
C ALA A 237 -8.50 -23.35 -7.13
N LEU A 238 -9.36 -23.92 -6.27
CA LEU A 238 -10.24 -25.05 -6.62
C LEU A 238 -11.28 -24.71 -7.70
N GLN A 239 -11.59 -23.42 -7.90
CA GLN A 239 -12.50 -22.98 -8.94
C GLN A 239 -11.81 -22.78 -10.29
N SER A 240 -10.49 -22.97 -10.36
CA SER A 240 -9.68 -22.79 -11.58
C SER A 240 -9.93 -21.44 -12.27
N PRO A 241 -9.77 -20.31 -11.55
CA PRO A 241 -9.95 -18.99 -12.13
C PRO A 241 -8.92 -18.73 -13.25
N PRO A 242 -9.11 -17.72 -14.10
CA PRO A 242 -8.17 -17.41 -15.18
C PRO A 242 -6.74 -17.10 -14.71
N LEU A 243 -6.59 -16.55 -13.49
CA LEU A 243 -5.31 -16.18 -12.89
C LEU A 243 -5.12 -16.89 -11.53
N PRO A 244 -4.73 -18.17 -11.53
CA PRO A 244 -4.57 -18.97 -10.31
C PRO A 244 -3.09 -19.12 -9.95
N TYR A 245 -2.38 -18.09 -9.59
CA TYR A 245 -0.93 -18.12 -9.35
C TYR A 245 -0.45 -19.44 -8.70
N ASN A 246 0.33 -20.25 -9.42
CA ASN A 246 0.85 -21.55 -9.00
C ASN A 246 -0.21 -22.59 -8.55
N HIS A 247 -1.50 -22.44 -8.85
CA HIS A 247 -2.59 -23.37 -8.52
C HIS A 247 -2.52 -23.97 -7.09
N PRO A 248 -2.58 -23.18 -6.00
CA PRO A 248 -2.39 -23.64 -4.64
C PRO A 248 -3.60 -24.42 -4.09
N THR A 249 -3.88 -25.60 -4.67
CA THR A 249 -5.01 -26.48 -4.29
C THR A 249 -4.66 -27.44 -3.15
N THR A 250 -3.38 -27.58 -2.81
CA THR A 250 -2.89 -28.42 -1.72
C THR A 250 -2.38 -27.58 -0.56
N LEU A 251 -2.29 -28.16 0.64
CA LEU A 251 -1.74 -27.47 1.81
C LEU A 251 -0.31 -26.98 1.56
N ASP A 252 0.53 -27.81 0.92
CA ASP A 252 1.92 -27.45 0.59
C ASP A 252 1.96 -26.28 -0.41
N GLY A 253 1.07 -26.27 -1.42
CA GLY A 253 0.95 -25.16 -2.37
C GLY A 253 0.50 -23.86 -1.68
N VAL A 254 -0.45 -23.94 -0.75
CA VAL A 254 -0.88 -22.78 0.04
C VAL A 254 0.25 -22.27 0.93
N ILE A 255 0.96 -23.16 1.64
CA ILE A 255 2.11 -22.80 2.47
C ILE A 255 3.20 -22.16 1.61
N TRP A 256 3.53 -22.74 0.46
CA TRP A 256 4.51 -22.21 -0.47
C TRP A 256 4.16 -20.77 -0.90
N LEU A 257 2.90 -20.53 -1.28
CA LEU A 257 2.42 -19.21 -1.69
C LEU A 257 2.45 -18.21 -0.53
N VAL A 258 1.81 -18.56 0.60
CA VAL A 258 1.66 -17.66 1.76
C VAL A 258 3.00 -17.30 2.38
N THR A 259 3.97 -18.23 2.39
CA THR A 259 5.30 -17.97 2.95
C THR A 259 6.26 -17.27 1.98
N GLY A 260 5.82 -16.97 0.75
CA GLY A 260 6.66 -16.33 -0.26
C GLY A 260 7.90 -17.17 -0.61
N THR A 261 7.77 -18.51 -0.66
CA THR A 261 8.90 -19.43 -0.84
C THR A 261 9.71 -19.10 -2.10
N GLN A 262 9.06 -18.60 -3.15
CA GLN A 262 9.71 -18.12 -4.38
C GLN A 262 10.78 -17.05 -4.12
N PHE A 263 10.55 -16.18 -3.15
CA PHE A 263 11.40 -15.05 -2.84
C PHE A 263 12.38 -15.32 -1.69
N ARG A 264 12.44 -16.55 -1.15
CA ARG A 264 13.30 -16.87 0.01
C ARG A 264 14.76 -16.57 -0.23
N GLY A 265 15.27 -16.76 -1.43
CA GLY A 265 16.64 -16.40 -1.79
C GLY A 265 16.93 -14.90 -1.73
N GLN A 266 15.86 -14.08 -1.87
CA GLN A 266 15.94 -12.62 -1.74
C GLN A 266 15.76 -12.18 -0.27
N PHE A 267 15.06 -13.00 0.55
CA PHE A 267 14.80 -12.75 1.98
C PHE A 267 15.79 -13.44 2.92
N ASP A 268 16.94 -13.85 2.47
CA ASP A 268 17.93 -14.49 3.35
C ASP A 268 18.62 -13.45 4.23
N PHE A 269 17.84 -12.87 5.14
CA PHE A 269 18.31 -11.92 6.17
C PHE A 269 19.42 -12.47 7.06
N LEU A 270 19.62 -13.80 7.05
CA LEU A 270 20.63 -14.49 7.83
C LEU A 270 21.90 -14.76 7.01
N ALA A 271 21.80 -14.78 5.68
CA ALA A 271 22.91 -14.98 4.76
C ALA A 271 23.48 -13.66 4.21
N SER A 272 22.77 -12.51 4.35
CA SER A 272 23.34 -11.20 4.03
C SER A 272 24.58 -10.95 4.88
N GLU A 273 25.62 -10.39 4.29
CA GLU A 273 26.97 -10.22 4.90
C GLU A 273 27.01 -9.30 6.15
N GLY A 274 25.87 -9.06 6.81
CA GLY A 274 25.76 -8.39 8.11
C GLY A 274 25.34 -6.92 8.06
N PRO A 275 25.55 -6.15 9.17
CA PRO A 275 25.08 -4.77 9.32
C PRO A 275 25.64 -3.77 8.29
N GLY A 276 26.63 -4.18 7.47
CA GLY A 276 27.27 -3.35 6.47
C GLY A 276 26.31 -2.82 5.41
N ASP A 277 25.38 -3.66 4.94
CA ASP A 277 24.42 -3.28 3.89
C ASP A 277 23.40 -2.26 4.38
N PHE A 278 22.91 -2.39 5.63
CA PHE A 278 22.04 -1.41 6.23
C PHE A 278 22.71 -0.03 6.36
N VAL A 279 23.96 0.01 6.83
CA VAL A 279 24.73 1.26 6.96
C VAL A 279 25.03 1.88 5.59
N ALA A 280 25.36 1.04 4.60
CA ALA A 280 25.59 1.48 3.23
C ALA A 280 24.34 2.07 2.55
N ALA A 281 23.14 1.63 2.95
CA ALA A 281 21.87 2.15 2.44
C ALA A 281 21.46 3.52 3.05
N LEU A 282 22.03 3.94 4.19
CA LEU A 282 21.63 5.18 4.86
C LEU A 282 21.79 6.45 4.01
N PRO A 283 22.85 6.64 3.18
CA PRO A 283 22.94 7.79 2.28
C PRO A 283 21.81 7.80 1.24
N ALA A 284 21.43 6.65 0.67
CA ALA A 284 20.33 6.54 -0.28
C ALA A 284 18.99 6.87 0.40
N LEU A 285 18.75 6.35 1.62
CA LEU A 285 17.59 6.71 2.43
C LEU A 285 17.52 8.21 2.68
N TRP A 286 18.64 8.82 3.08
CA TRP A 286 18.69 10.25 3.37
C TRP A 286 18.38 11.10 2.13
N SER A 287 18.95 10.74 0.98
CA SER A 287 18.67 11.41 -0.29
C SER A 287 17.19 11.31 -0.65
N LEU A 288 16.61 10.12 -0.54
CA LEU A 288 15.20 9.88 -0.83
C LEU A 288 14.27 10.66 0.13
N LEU A 289 14.57 10.69 1.43
CA LEU A 289 13.79 11.46 2.40
C LEU A 289 13.78 12.96 2.06
N ILE A 290 14.92 13.51 1.62
CA ILE A 290 15.03 14.92 1.22
C ILE A 290 14.29 15.17 -0.09
N GLU A 291 14.44 14.30 -1.06
CA GLU A 291 13.78 14.42 -2.36
C GLU A 291 12.25 14.41 -2.22
N ARG A 292 11.71 13.48 -1.44
CA ARG A 292 10.27 13.28 -1.31
C ARG A 292 9.58 14.25 -0.34
N ALA A 293 10.32 14.83 0.64
CA ALA A 293 9.70 15.60 1.70
C ALA A 293 10.49 16.84 2.18
N THR A 294 11.59 17.19 1.53
CA THR A 294 12.56 18.21 1.99
C THR A 294 13.26 17.81 3.31
N ILE A 295 14.39 18.45 3.62
CA ILE A 295 15.16 18.17 4.85
C ILE A 295 14.39 18.50 6.14
N ILE A 296 13.42 19.41 6.08
CA ILE A 296 12.69 19.90 7.25
C ILE A 296 11.89 18.78 7.92
N VAL A 297 11.23 17.95 7.13
CA VAL A 297 10.34 16.88 7.64
C VAL A 297 11.11 15.84 8.45
N PRO A 298 12.16 15.16 7.92
CA PRO A 298 12.86 14.13 8.68
C PRO A 298 13.61 14.70 9.89
N VAL A 299 14.16 15.92 9.82
CA VAL A 299 14.84 16.56 10.96
C VAL A 299 13.86 16.87 12.10
N LEU A 300 12.72 17.50 11.80
CA LEU A 300 11.68 17.76 12.79
C LEU A 300 11.11 16.47 13.36
N ALA A 301 10.90 15.47 12.52
CA ALA A 301 10.40 14.17 12.96
C ALA A 301 11.37 13.49 13.93
N ALA A 302 12.68 13.51 13.67
CA ALA A 302 13.68 12.96 14.57
C ALA A 302 13.67 13.64 15.95
N ILE A 303 13.58 14.98 15.99
CA ILE A 303 13.44 15.75 17.23
C ILE A 303 12.14 15.36 17.96
N GLY A 304 11.03 15.24 17.22
CA GLY A 304 9.74 14.85 17.80
C GLY A 304 9.71 13.42 18.32
N LEU A 305 10.34 12.47 17.65
CA LEU A 305 10.47 11.07 18.10
C LEU A 305 11.35 10.97 19.36
N ALA A 306 12.46 11.69 19.39
CA ALA A 306 13.29 11.78 20.59
C ALA A 306 12.48 12.33 21.78
N ARG A 307 11.74 13.43 21.58
CA ARG A 307 10.82 13.99 22.57
C ARG A 307 9.72 13.00 22.98
N LEU A 308 9.11 12.30 22.03
CA LEU A 308 8.08 11.30 22.28
C LEU A 308 8.62 10.16 23.15
N THR A 309 9.81 9.65 22.82
CA THR A 309 10.48 8.59 23.57
C THR A 309 10.82 9.04 24.99
N TRP A 310 11.19 10.31 25.16
CA TRP A 310 11.39 10.90 26.49
C TRP A 310 10.09 10.99 27.30
N LEU A 311 9.01 11.50 26.70
CA LEU A 311 7.73 11.75 27.38
C LEU A 311 6.88 10.48 27.60
N ARG A 312 6.92 9.55 26.64
CA ARG A 312 6.15 8.30 26.62
C ARG A 312 7.03 7.14 26.13
N PRO A 313 8.01 6.67 26.92
CA PRO A 313 9.07 5.77 26.47
C PRO A 313 8.56 4.49 25.83
N ALA A 314 7.55 3.84 26.41
CA ALA A 314 7.01 2.61 25.83
C ALA A 314 6.44 2.82 24.41
N PHE A 315 5.69 3.90 24.20
CA PHE A 315 5.09 4.18 22.89
C PHE A 315 6.14 4.71 21.89
N GLY A 316 7.04 5.59 22.34
CA GLY A 316 8.12 6.11 21.51
C GLY A 316 9.07 5.01 21.03
N LEU A 317 9.48 4.09 21.91
CA LEU A 317 10.31 2.93 21.52
C LEU A 317 9.58 1.98 20.58
N THR A 318 8.27 1.81 20.73
CA THR A 318 7.45 1.05 19.77
C THR A 318 7.51 1.68 18.39
N CYS A 319 7.29 2.99 18.27
CA CYS A 319 7.37 3.72 17.00
C CYS A 319 8.78 3.62 16.38
N VAL A 320 9.83 3.84 17.17
CA VAL A 320 11.22 3.73 16.69
C VAL A 320 11.54 2.31 16.23
N GLY A 321 11.13 1.28 17.00
CA GLY A 321 11.35 -0.12 16.63
C GLY A 321 10.68 -0.50 15.31
N ILE A 322 9.43 -0.09 15.11
CA ILE A 322 8.70 -0.29 13.85
C ILE A 322 9.43 0.41 12.69
N MET A 323 9.83 1.66 12.88
CA MET A 323 10.53 2.44 11.85
C MET A 323 11.88 1.81 11.46
N VAL A 324 12.71 1.48 12.46
CA VAL A 324 14.04 0.89 12.20
C VAL A 324 13.92 -0.46 11.48
N THR A 325 12.96 -1.30 11.89
CA THR A 325 12.74 -2.60 11.24
C THR A 325 12.25 -2.44 9.80
N ALA A 326 11.32 -1.51 9.54
CA ALA A 326 10.84 -1.25 8.19
C ALA A 326 11.93 -0.67 7.29
N ILE A 327 12.79 0.24 7.81
CA ILE A 327 13.96 0.75 7.09
C ILE A 327 14.98 -0.37 6.82
N TYR A 328 15.20 -1.29 7.78
CA TYR A 328 16.06 -2.44 7.59
C TYR A 328 15.58 -3.34 6.44
N ILE A 329 14.26 -3.58 6.37
CA ILE A 329 13.66 -4.35 5.27
C ILE A 329 13.87 -3.60 3.94
N TRP A 330 13.57 -2.31 3.90
CA TRP A 330 13.78 -1.49 2.70
C TRP A 330 15.24 -1.50 2.24
N ALA A 331 16.20 -1.44 3.15
CA ALA A 331 17.63 -1.43 2.82
C ALA A 331 18.09 -2.70 2.08
N ASN A 332 17.36 -3.81 2.22
CA ASN A 332 17.62 -5.04 1.46
C ASN A 332 16.88 -5.04 0.09
N TYR A 333 16.01 -4.04 -0.16
CA TYR A 333 15.18 -3.90 -1.36
C TYR A 333 15.11 -2.43 -1.77
N LEU A 334 16.27 -1.82 -2.08
CA LEU A 334 16.41 -0.38 -2.36
C LEU A 334 15.48 0.16 -3.45
N GLU A 335 15.04 -0.70 -4.36
CA GLU A 335 14.17 -0.34 -5.47
C GLU A 335 12.68 -0.21 -5.07
N LEU A 336 12.30 -0.75 -3.90
CA LEU A 336 10.91 -0.85 -3.46
C LEU A 336 10.55 0.28 -2.50
N GLU A 337 10.40 1.50 -3.01
CA GLU A 337 10.11 2.70 -2.21
C GLU A 337 8.83 2.59 -1.36
N HIS A 338 7.84 1.82 -1.79
CA HIS A 338 6.59 1.60 -1.06
C HIS A 338 6.79 0.90 0.31
N TYR A 339 7.92 0.24 0.56
CA TYR A 339 8.25 -0.29 1.90
C TYR A 339 8.55 0.83 2.92
N LEU A 340 8.77 2.06 2.47
CA LEU A 340 8.93 3.23 3.34
C LEU A 340 7.61 3.86 3.80
N LEU A 341 6.44 3.36 3.39
CA LEU A 341 5.15 3.91 3.82
C LEU A 341 4.97 3.89 5.35
N VAL A 342 5.37 2.79 6.01
CA VAL A 342 5.31 2.69 7.47
C VAL A 342 6.31 3.62 8.16
N PRO A 343 7.58 3.74 7.74
CA PRO A 343 8.47 4.82 8.17
C PRO A 343 7.85 6.22 8.05
N TRP A 344 7.18 6.55 6.94
CA TRP A 344 6.54 7.85 6.76
C TRP A 344 5.40 8.10 7.77
N LEU A 345 4.64 7.08 8.15
CA LEU A 345 3.65 7.17 9.23
C LEU A 345 4.32 7.56 10.56
N VAL A 346 5.43 6.91 10.90
CA VAL A 346 6.18 7.18 12.15
C VAL A 346 6.83 8.57 12.10
N ILE A 347 7.39 8.97 10.96
CA ILE A 347 7.89 10.32 10.70
C ILE A 347 6.77 11.35 10.92
N GLY A 348 5.55 11.11 10.43
CA GLY A 348 4.38 11.95 10.65
C GLY A 348 4.00 12.10 12.13
N ILE A 349 4.08 11.01 12.91
CA ILE A 349 3.87 11.05 14.37
C ILE A 349 4.95 11.93 15.03
N GLY A 350 6.21 11.75 14.65
CA GLY A 350 7.32 12.57 15.12
C GLY A 350 7.15 14.05 14.77
N LEU A 351 6.79 14.34 13.52
CA LEU A 351 6.52 15.70 13.05
C LEU A 351 5.43 16.38 13.89
N ALA A 352 4.31 15.70 14.16
CA ALA A 352 3.23 16.23 14.99
C ALA A 352 3.72 16.62 16.40
N VAL A 353 4.52 15.76 17.02
CA VAL A 353 5.08 16.00 18.37
C VAL A 353 6.11 17.13 18.35
N ALA A 354 6.91 17.27 17.30
CA ALA A 354 7.86 18.38 17.13
C ALA A 354 7.14 19.71 16.98
N LEU A 355 6.14 19.78 16.08
CA LEU A 355 5.34 20.99 15.86
C LEU A 355 4.65 21.46 17.14
N GLU A 356 4.07 20.55 17.92
CA GLU A 356 3.52 20.87 19.24
C GLU A 356 4.60 21.37 20.20
N GLY A 357 5.80 20.79 20.19
CA GLY A 357 6.94 21.23 20.99
C GLY A 357 7.35 22.67 20.67
N ILE A 358 7.48 22.99 19.39
CA ILE A 358 7.80 24.34 18.89
C ILE A 358 6.71 25.33 19.30
N ALA A 359 5.43 24.98 19.07
CA ALA A 359 4.32 25.87 19.43
C ALA A 359 4.24 26.15 20.93
N ARG A 360 4.55 25.15 21.78
CA ARG A 360 4.67 25.36 23.24
C ARG A 360 5.84 26.27 23.60
N LEU A 361 7.01 26.07 23.02
CA LEU A 361 8.18 26.90 23.23
C LEU A 361 7.88 28.36 22.86
N LEU A 362 7.32 28.58 21.66
CA LEU A 362 6.90 29.93 21.24
C LEU A 362 5.86 30.54 22.18
N SER A 363 4.93 29.76 22.73
CA SER A 363 3.94 30.27 23.68
C SER A 363 4.55 30.72 25.01
N ILE A 364 5.65 30.11 25.45
CA ILE A 364 6.35 30.46 26.65
C ILE A 364 7.24 31.71 26.42
N THR A 365 8.06 31.70 25.36
CA THR A 365 9.04 32.76 25.08
C THR A 365 8.38 34.07 24.66
N LEU A 366 7.28 34.01 23.90
CA LEU A 366 6.56 35.19 23.39
C LEU A 366 5.35 35.57 24.24
N ARG A 367 5.24 35.07 25.48
CA ARG A 367 4.04 35.24 26.32
C ARG A 367 3.66 36.71 26.56
N SER A 368 4.63 37.60 26.73
CA SER A 368 4.43 39.04 26.94
C SER A 368 3.92 39.73 25.68
N THR A 369 4.54 39.47 24.55
CA THR A 369 4.18 40.03 23.25
C THR A 369 2.83 39.51 22.77
N LEU A 370 2.58 38.21 22.92
CA LEU A 370 1.35 37.56 22.47
C LEU A 370 0.10 37.93 23.29
N LYS A 371 0.27 38.35 24.55
CA LYS A 371 -0.85 38.90 25.33
C LYS A 371 -1.49 40.11 24.65
N ALA A 372 -0.69 40.96 24.00
CA ALA A 372 -1.19 42.12 23.26
C ALA A 372 -1.98 41.73 22.00
N PHE A 373 -1.76 40.54 21.39
CA PHE A 373 -2.36 40.06 20.16
C PHE A 373 -3.36 38.92 20.33
N GLY A 374 -3.90 38.68 21.55
CA GLY A 374 -4.94 37.65 21.79
C GLY A 374 -4.40 36.30 22.31
N GLY A 375 -3.12 36.22 22.73
CA GLY A 375 -2.57 35.07 23.45
C GLY A 375 -2.61 33.75 22.65
N GLU A 376 -3.23 32.71 23.22
CA GLU A 376 -3.29 31.39 22.58
C GLU A 376 -4.01 31.34 21.22
N ARG A 377 -4.98 32.25 20.98
CA ARG A 377 -5.68 32.36 19.68
C ARG A 377 -4.71 32.79 18.58
N ALA A 378 -3.84 33.75 18.88
CA ALA A 378 -2.81 34.21 17.93
C ALA A 378 -1.83 33.08 17.58
N ILE A 379 -1.37 32.32 18.58
CA ILE A 379 -0.49 31.15 18.34
C ILE A 379 -1.17 30.11 17.44
N THR A 380 -2.44 29.80 17.73
CA THR A 380 -3.21 28.84 16.94
C THR A 380 -3.38 29.32 15.50
N ALA A 381 -3.69 30.61 15.30
CA ALA A 381 -3.84 31.19 13.96
C ALA A 381 -2.52 31.19 13.18
N VAL A 382 -1.42 31.65 13.80
CA VAL A 382 -0.09 31.65 13.18
C VAL A 382 0.37 30.24 12.86
N SER A 383 0.19 29.29 13.80
CA SER A 383 0.52 27.89 13.56
C SER A 383 -0.32 27.28 12.44
N GLY A 384 -1.59 27.65 12.32
CA GLY A 384 -2.48 27.22 11.24
C GLY A 384 -2.04 27.76 9.88
N LEU A 385 -1.72 29.05 9.79
CA LEU A 385 -1.24 29.67 8.56
C LEU A 385 0.12 29.10 8.12
N ALA A 386 1.06 28.97 9.06
CA ALA A 386 2.36 28.37 8.79
C ALA A 386 2.22 26.89 8.38
N GLY A 387 1.35 26.15 9.05
CA GLY A 387 1.04 24.75 8.70
C GLY A 387 0.41 24.61 7.32
N LEU A 388 -0.55 25.46 6.97
CA LEU A 388 -1.16 25.51 5.64
C LEU A 388 -0.11 25.81 4.57
N ALA A 389 0.70 26.86 4.78
CA ALA A 389 1.77 27.22 3.85
C ALA A 389 2.76 26.06 3.67
N PHE A 390 3.13 25.36 4.73
CA PHE A 390 4.01 24.21 4.69
C PHE A 390 3.41 23.05 3.88
N VAL A 391 2.15 22.67 4.13
CA VAL A 391 1.45 21.61 3.40
C VAL A 391 1.32 21.97 1.91
N VAL A 392 0.91 23.19 1.61
CA VAL A 392 0.76 23.66 0.21
C VAL A 392 2.10 23.66 -0.52
N THR A 393 3.19 24.09 0.14
CA THR A 393 4.54 24.07 -0.45
C THR A 393 4.96 22.62 -0.76
N LEU A 394 4.81 21.71 0.21
CA LEU A 394 5.18 20.32 0.03
C LEU A 394 4.33 19.63 -1.07
N ALA A 395 3.03 19.90 -1.07
CA ALA A 395 2.15 19.41 -2.13
C ALA A 395 2.55 19.97 -3.50
N GLY A 396 2.88 21.27 -3.58
CA GLY A 396 3.33 21.90 -4.83
C GLY A 396 4.63 21.33 -5.38
N LEU A 397 5.55 20.92 -4.50
CA LEU A 397 6.82 20.30 -4.91
C LEU A 397 6.62 18.90 -5.53
N ASN A 398 5.64 18.15 -5.04
CA ASN A 398 5.38 16.78 -5.49
C ASN A 398 4.26 16.68 -6.55
N TRP A 399 3.47 17.75 -6.76
CA TRP A 399 2.28 17.69 -7.63
C TRP A 399 2.56 17.16 -9.03
N SER A 400 3.57 17.71 -9.71
CA SER A 400 3.86 17.35 -11.09
C SER A 400 4.38 15.93 -11.27
N THR A 401 4.98 15.36 -10.22
CA THR A 401 5.49 14.00 -10.22
C THR A 401 4.38 13.00 -9.90
N GLU A 402 3.46 13.37 -8.99
CA GLU A 402 2.45 12.45 -8.46
C GLU A 402 1.08 12.60 -9.16
N ASP A 403 0.90 13.54 -10.09
CA ASP A 403 -0.34 13.68 -10.86
C ASP A 403 -0.38 12.66 -12.01
N LEU A 404 -1.05 11.53 -11.75
CA LEU A 404 -1.29 10.47 -12.73
C LEU A 404 -2.66 10.56 -13.41
N SER A 405 -3.40 11.67 -13.24
CA SER A 405 -4.78 11.83 -13.75
C SER A 405 -4.90 11.76 -15.28
N LYS A 406 -3.78 11.94 -15.99
CA LYS A 406 -3.71 11.89 -17.45
C LYS A 406 -2.90 10.71 -17.97
N ASP A 407 -2.46 9.82 -17.08
CA ASP A 407 -1.67 8.67 -17.49
C ASP A 407 -2.56 7.61 -18.13
N THR A 408 -2.32 7.36 -19.41
CA THR A 408 -2.99 6.34 -20.23
C THR A 408 -2.03 5.27 -20.72
N SER A 409 -0.81 5.22 -20.20
CA SER A 409 0.27 4.34 -20.67
C SER A 409 -0.13 2.86 -20.69
N GLY A 410 -0.79 2.37 -19.65
CA GLY A 410 -1.28 0.99 -19.59
C GLY A 410 -2.37 0.69 -20.62
N PRO A 411 -3.49 1.45 -20.67
CA PRO A 411 -4.50 1.30 -21.71
C PRO A 411 -3.97 1.45 -23.13
N ASP A 412 -3.05 2.39 -23.39
CA ASP A 412 -2.44 2.60 -24.71
C ASP A 412 -1.58 1.39 -25.12
N TYR A 413 -0.84 0.81 -24.17
CA TYR A 413 -0.08 -0.43 -24.38
C TYR A 413 -1.03 -1.59 -24.76
N VAL A 414 -2.08 -1.84 -23.98
CA VAL A 414 -3.08 -2.89 -24.25
C VAL A 414 -3.69 -2.72 -25.64
N SER A 415 -4.12 -1.51 -25.97
CA SER A 415 -4.71 -1.18 -27.27
C SER A 415 -3.73 -1.41 -28.42
N SER A 416 -2.48 -0.97 -28.27
CA SER A 416 -1.44 -1.12 -29.30
C SER A 416 -1.11 -2.58 -29.57
N VAL A 417 -0.90 -3.37 -28.51
CA VAL A 417 -0.55 -4.79 -28.62
C VAL A 417 -1.72 -5.59 -29.19
N PHE A 418 -2.93 -5.45 -28.62
CA PHE A 418 -4.07 -6.25 -29.04
C PHE A 418 -4.58 -5.92 -30.45
N SER A 419 -4.42 -4.68 -30.91
CA SER A 419 -4.78 -4.32 -32.29
C SER A 419 -3.79 -4.85 -33.33
N ALA A 420 -2.51 -4.99 -32.97
CA ALA A 420 -1.47 -5.46 -33.87
C ALA A 420 -1.40 -6.99 -33.97
N LEU A 421 -1.66 -7.71 -32.87
CA LEU A 421 -1.55 -9.17 -32.84
C LEU A 421 -2.56 -9.84 -33.77
N PRO A 422 -2.14 -10.82 -34.62
CA PRO A 422 -3.04 -11.58 -35.45
C PRO A 422 -4.00 -12.45 -34.62
N HIS A 423 -5.03 -12.95 -35.25
CA HIS A 423 -5.98 -13.85 -34.59
C HIS A 423 -5.29 -15.11 -34.06
N ASN A 424 -5.71 -15.57 -32.87
CA ASN A 424 -5.18 -16.78 -32.22
C ASN A 424 -3.66 -16.70 -31.92
N ALA A 425 -3.08 -15.53 -31.71
CA ALA A 425 -1.67 -15.37 -31.37
C ALA A 425 -1.36 -15.86 -29.96
N ALA A 426 -0.08 -16.17 -29.70
CA ALA A 426 0.48 -16.25 -28.37
C ALA A 426 1.53 -15.14 -28.19
N ILE A 427 1.51 -14.45 -27.05
CA ILE A 427 2.53 -13.48 -26.67
C ILE A 427 3.19 -13.93 -25.36
N LEU A 428 4.51 -14.11 -25.42
CA LEU A 428 5.34 -14.37 -24.24
C LEU A 428 5.92 -13.05 -23.77
N SER A 429 5.56 -12.63 -22.58
CA SER A 429 5.96 -11.35 -22.00
C SER A 429 6.51 -11.53 -20.58
N TYR A 430 7.04 -10.48 -20.02
CA TYR A 430 7.47 -10.43 -18.63
C TYR A 430 6.39 -9.75 -17.78
N TRP A 431 6.52 -9.84 -16.47
CA TRP A 431 5.51 -9.46 -15.48
C TRP A 431 4.85 -8.10 -15.76
N ASP A 432 5.67 -7.03 -15.90
CA ASP A 432 5.13 -5.68 -16.10
C ASP A 432 4.30 -5.56 -17.39
N ALA A 433 4.65 -6.31 -18.42
CA ALA A 433 3.96 -6.31 -19.69
C ALA A 433 2.73 -7.22 -19.71
N SER A 434 2.77 -8.32 -18.95
CA SER A 434 1.67 -9.32 -18.90
C SER A 434 0.44 -8.79 -18.17
N THR A 435 0.63 -8.08 -17.05
CA THR A 435 -0.46 -7.71 -16.15
C THR A 435 -1.49 -6.75 -16.77
N PRO A 436 -1.14 -5.69 -17.52
CA PRO A 436 -2.14 -4.89 -18.23
C PRO A 436 -2.83 -5.66 -19.36
N LEU A 437 -2.15 -6.61 -20.03
CA LEU A 437 -2.81 -7.47 -21.01
C LEU A 437 -3.85 -8.37 -20.34
N TRP A 438 -3.55 -8.92 -19.16
CA TRP A 438 -4.55 -9.68 -18.38
C TRP A 438 -5.77 -8.82 -18.04
N TYR A 439 -5.56 -7.55 -17.67
CA TYR A 439 -6.66 -6.62 -17.43
C TYR A 439 -7.51 -6.44 -18.69
N GLY A 440 -6.90 -6.12 -19.81
CA GLY A 440 -7.61 -5.98 -21.10
C GLY A 440 -8.39 -7.24 -21.48
N GLN A 441 -7.82 -8.42 -21.25
CA GLN A 441 -8.46 -9.70 -21.61
C GLN A 441 -9.55 -10.11 -20.64
N HIS A 442 -9.30 -10.07 -19.32
CA HIS A 442 -10.20 -10.67 -18.32
C HIS A 442 -11.20 -9.67 -17.72
N VAL A 443 -10.89 -8.37 -17.75
CA VAL A 443 -11.77 -7.32 -17.22
C VAL A 443 -12.55 -6.64 -18.35
N GLU A 444 -11.86 -6.29 -19.44
CA GLU A 444 -12.48 -5.59 -20.57
C GLU A 444 -13.01 -6.54 -21.66
N GLY A 445 -12.70 -7.84 -21.56
CA GLY A 445 -13.16 -8.86 -22.52
C GLY A 445 -12.49 -8.79 -23.88
N LEU A 446 -11.34 -8.11 -23.99
CA LEU A 446 -10.61 -7.93 -25.23
C LEU A 446 -9.81 -9.18 -25.59
N ARG A 447 -9.79 -9.54 -26.88
CA ARG A 447 -8.93 -10.56 -27.45
C ARG A 447 -8.87 -11.88 -26.66
N PRO A 448 -10.00 -12.55 -26.38
CA PRO A 448 -10.03 -13.85 -25.70
C PRO A 448 -9.35 -14.96 -26.48
N ASP A 449 -9.08 -14.74 -27.79
CA ASP A 449 -8.36 -15.63 -28.70
C ASP A 449 -6.84 -15.62 -28.46
N VAL A 450 -6.28 -14.56 -27.86
CA VAL A 450 -4.84 -14.40 -27.61
C VAL A 450 -4.45 -15.17 -26.36
N LEU A 451 -3.38 -15.96 -26.43
CA LEU A 451 -2.76 -16.60 -25.28
C LEU A 451 -1.65 -15.69 -24.73
N ILE A 452 -1.85 -15.16 -23.54
CA ILE A 452 -0.83 -14.39 -22.83
C ILE A 452 -0.03 -15.36 -21.94
N VAL A 453 1.27 -15.46 -22.16
CA VAL A 453 2.19 -16.31 -21.41
C VAL A 453 3.18 -15.42 -20.67
N ASP A 454 3.10 -15.41 -19.36
CA ASP A 454 4.06 -14.73 -18.50
C ASP A 454 5.23 -15.65 -18.11
N ASP A 455 6.41 -15.09 -17.91
CA ASP A 455 7.61 -15.88 -17.56
C ASP A 455 7.45 -16.67 -16.26
N THR A 456 6.72 -16.13 -15.29
CA THR A 456 6.45 -16.83 -14.03
C THR A 456 5.57 -18.05 -14.26
N ASN A 457 4.59 -17.95 -15.17
CA ASN A 457 3.73 -19.08 -15.54
C ASN A 457 4.53 -20.21 -16.21
N ILE A 458 5.53 -19.88 -17.01
CA ILE A 458 6.41 -20.89 -17.65
C ILE A 458 7.04 -21.80 -16.59
N VAL A 459 7.51 -21.23 -15.48
CA VAL A 459 8.12 -21.99 -14.38
C VAL A 459 7.09 -22.87 -13.68
N TYR A 460 5.90 -22.33 -13.36
CA TYR A 460 4.87 -23.06 -12.59
C TYR A 460 4.13 -24.08 -13.40
N GLU A 461 3.98 -23.86 -14.70
CA GLU A 461 3.38 -24.82 -15.61
C GLU A 461 4.34 -26.00 -15.96
N GLY A 462 5.57 -25.97 -15.43
CA GLY A 462 6.53 -27.06 -15.59
C GLY A 462 7.24 -27.12 -16.96
N TRP A 463 7.20 -26.02 -17.73
CA TRP A 463 7.87 -25.95 -19.03
C TRP A 463 9.40 -25.86 -18.92
N GLY A 464 9.92 -25.47 -17.76
CA GLY A 464 11.34 -25.33 -17.46
C GLY A 464 12.01 -24.14 -18.15
N THR A 465 11.79 -23.94 -19.46
CA THR A 465 12.34 -22.84 -20.24
C THR A 465 11.32 -22.17 -21.15
N ARG A 466 11.57 -20.92 -21.49
CA ARG A 466 10.83 -20.15 -22.48
C ARG A 466 10.82 -20.82 -23.86
N GLU A 467 11.96 -21.35 -24.27
CA GLU A 467 12.16 -22.00 -25.55
C GLU A 467 11.33 -23.29 -25.65
N ALA A 468 11.22 -24.07 -24.56
CA ALA A 468 10.32 -25.23 -24.50
C ALA A 468 8.85 -24.82 -24.64
N ARG A 469 8.45 -23.71 -24.00
CA ARG A 469 7.09 -23.17 -24.15
C ARG A 469 6.82 -22.69 -25.58
N ILE A 470 7.76 -21.98 -26.21
CA ILE A 470 7.67 -21.56 -27.61
C ILE A 470 7.50 -22.78 -28.49
N ALA A 471 8.32 -23.84 -28.34
CA ALA A 471 8.24 -25.06 -29.11
C ALA A 471 6.85 -25.72 -29.08
N SER A 472 6.19 -25.68 -27.90
CA SER A 472 4.84 -26.23 -27.74
C SER A 472 3.74 -25.45 -28.48
N LEU A 473 4.01 -24.18 -28.83
CA LEU A 473 3.01 -23.25 -29.37
C LEU A 473 3.20 -22.97 -30.86
N ILE A 474 4.45 -22.93 -31.32
CA ILE A 474 4.83 -22.37 -32.62
C ILE A 474 4.19 -23.10 -33.82
N CYS A 475 3.81 -24.38 -33.66
CA CYS A 475 3.13 -25.18 -34.68
C CYS A 475 1.60 -24.97 -34.68
N SER A 476 1.02 -24.43 -33.63
CA SER A 476 -0.44 -24.29 -33.47
C SER A 476 -0.93 -22.85 -33.64
N ARG A 477 -0.06 -21.87 -33.43
CA ARG A 477 -0.42 -20.45 -33.46
C ARG A 477 0.78 -19.54 -33.73
N PRO A 478 0.56 -18.31 -34.23
CA PRO A 478 1.62 -17.30 -34.31
C PRO A 478 2.15 -16.95 -32.92
N VAL A 479 3.48 -17.00 -32.74
CA VAL A 479 4.13 -16.71 -31.46
C VAL A 479 4.87 -15.38 -31.53
N PHE A 480 4.73 -14.59 -30.49
CA PHE A 480 5.39 -13.31 -30.30
C PHE A 480 6.12 -13.29 -28.95
N ILE A 481 7.17 -12.49 -28.85
CA ILE A 481 7.95 -12.34 -27.62
C ILE A 481 8.28 -10.88 -27.37
N GLU A 482 8.21 -10.48 -26.13
CA GLU A 482 8.54 -9.15 -25.63
C GLU A 482 9.46 -9.22 -24.42
N ARG A 483 10.53 -8.39 -24.43
CA ARG A 483 11.47 -8.25 -23.30
C ARG A 483 12.02 -6.83 -23.27
N LEU A 484 12.28 -6.31 -22.08
CA LEU A 484 12.89 -4.99 -21.89
C LEU A 484 14.34 -4.91 -22.38
N GLY A 485 15.09 -6.01 -22.34
CA GLY A 485 16.51 -6.05 -22.68
C GLY A 485 16.86 -7.09 -23.73
N ASP A 486 17.70 -6.73 -24.69
CA ASP A 486 18.20 -7.66 -25.72
C ASP A 486 18.97 -8.86 -25.12
N GLY A 487 19.57 -8.69 -23.94
CA GLY A 487 20.26 -9.76 -23.23
C GLY A 487 19.37 -10.95 -22.89
N ASP A 488 18.12 -10.69 -22.55
CA ASP A 488 17.11 -11.71 -22.25
C ASP A 488 16.69 -12.52 -23.47
N LEU A 489 16.92 -11.99 -24.66
CA LEU A 489 16.57 -12.64 -25.92
C LEU A 489 17.67 -13.54 -26.48
N VAL A 490 18.88 -13.52 -25.89
CA VAL A 490 20.03 -14.31 -26.39
C VAL A 490 19.71 -15.80 -26.50
N PRO A 491 19.15 -16.50 -25.50
CA PRO A 491 18.78 -17.91 -25.63
C PRO A 491 17.72 -18.14 -26.71
N THR A 492 16.75 -17.26 -26.79
CA THR A 492 15.65 -17.38 -27.79
C THR A 492 16.19 -17.15 -29.21
N ARG A 493 17.10 -16.18 -29.43
CA ARG A 493 17.77 -15.94 -30.73
C ARG A 493 18.66 -17.10 -31.15
N ALA A 494 19.19 -17.88 -30.20
CA ALA A 494 19.96 -19.09 -30.52
C ALA A 494 19.09 -20.24 -31.05
N ALA A 495 17.81 -20.27 -30.68
CA ALA A 495 16.87 -21.35 -31.05
C ALA A 495 15.87 -20.95 -32.16
N TYR A 496 15.59 -19.66 -32.33
CA TYR A 496 14.57 -19.14 -33.23
C TYR A 496 15.03 -17.88 -33.95
N GLN A 497 14.46 -17.63 -35.13
CA GLN A 497 14.57 -16.35 -35.81
C GLN A 497 13.59 -15.36 -35.20
N LEU A 498 14.04 -14.16 -34.82
CA LEU A 498 13.21 -13.07 -34.30
C LEU A 498 13.09 -11.96 -35.33
N GLU A 499 11.87 -11.74 -35.82
CA GLU A 499 11.55 -10.65 -36.75
C GLU A 499 10.90 -9.49 -35.97
N PRO A 500 11.40 -8.25 -36.10
CA PRO A 500 10.74 -7.07 -35.51
C PRO A 500 9.28 -7.00 -36.00
N PHE A 501 8.36 -6.80 -35.04
CA PHE A 501 6.93 -6.79 -35.35
C PHE A 501 6.25 -5.49 -34.94
N LEU A 502 6.45 -5.06 -33.69
CA LEU A 502 5.79 -3.88 -33.15
C LEU A 502 6.68 -3.19 -32.12
N ARG A 503 6.83 -1.88 -32.24
CA ARG A 503 7.51 -1.07 -31.23
C ARG A 503 6.48 -0.44 -30.30
N VAL A 504 6.63 -0.66 -28.99
CA VAL A 504 5.69 -0.22 -27.96
C VAL A 504 6.40 0.42 -26.77
N ASN A 505 5.65 1.20 -26.01
CA ASN A 505 6.05 1.64 -24.68
C ASN A 505 5.42 0.68 -23.66
N VAL A 506 6.23 0.17 -22.75
CA VAL A 506 5.84 -0.82 -21.72
C VAL A 506 6.36 -0.42 -20.37
N GLY A 507 5.82 -0.97 -19.29
CA GLY A 507 6.23 -0.69 -17.93
C GLY A 507 7.73 -0.95 -17.68
N ALA A 508 8.36 -0.08 -16.94
CA ALA A 508 9.79 -0.10 -16.61
C ALA A 508 10.03 0.09 -15.10
N GLY A 509 9.34 -0.73 -14.28
CA GLY A 509 9.54 -0.76 -12.82
C GLY A 509 8.81 0.33 -12.02
N GLY A 510 7.85 1.02 -12.64
CA GLY A 510 6.98 1.99 -11.96
C GLY A 510 5.59 2.02 -12.56
N PRO A 511 4.57 2.53 -11.84
CA PRO A 511 3.17 2.47 -12.30
C PRO A 511 2.95 3.22 -13.63
N SER A 512 3.71 4.30 -13.86
CA SER A 512 3.69 5.12 -15.06
C SER A 512 5.07 5.26 -15.73
N ALA A 513 6.10 4.60 -15.17
CA ALA A 513 7.41 4.55 -15.81
C ALA A 513 7.33 3.66 -17.06
N VAL A 514 7.72 4.20 -18.21
CA VAL A 514 7.69 3.46 -19.46
C VAL A 514 9.06 3.44 -20.14
N ALA A 515 9.38 2.30 -20.75
CA ALA A 515 10.51 2.15 -21.66
C ALA A 515 9.99 1.74 -23.04
N THR A 516 10.69 2.13 -24.08
CA THR A 516 10.36 1.67 -25.43
C THR A 516 11.03 0.32 -25.68
N THR A 517 10.26 -0.67 -26.05
CA THR A 517 10.73 -2.00 -26.42
C THR A 517 10.18 -2.44 -27.76
N GLU A 518 10.62 -3.58 -28.26
CA GLU A 518 10.19 -4.18 -29.49
C GLU A 518 9.61 -5.58 -29.25
N ILE A 519 8.41 -5.81 -29.74
CA ILE A 519 7.80 -7.14 -29.80
C ILE A 519 8.32 -7.81 -31.08
N TYR A 520 8.82 -9.01 -30.95
CA TYR A 520 9.33 -9.81 -32.06
C TYR A 520 8.36 -10.94 -32.39
N ARG A 521 8.16 -11.20 -33.68
CA ARG A 521 7.57 -12.45 -34.15
C ARG A 521 8.62 -13.55 -34.07
N VAL A 522 8.25 -14.69 -33.50
CA VAL A 522 9.12 -15.87 -33.38
C VAL A 522 8.89 -16.78 -34.56
N LEU A 523 9.94 -17.09 -35.30
CA LEU A 523 9.94 -17.99 -36.45
C LEU A 523 10.92 -19.14 -36.22
N PRO A 524 10.60 -20.34 -36.75
CA PRO A 524 11.53 -21.46 -36.68
C PRO A 524 12.80 -21.20 -37.51
N MET A 525 13.91 -21.81 -37.12
CA MET A 525 15.17 -21.73 -37.87
C MET A 525 15.14 -22.58 -39.16
N THR A 526 14.29 -23.58 -39.22
CA THR A 526 14.15 -24.50 -40.37
C THR A 526 12.77 -24.37 -41.02
N SER A 527 12.70 -24.68 -42.32
CA SER A 527 11.44 -24.61 -43.09
C SER A 527 10.41 -25.67 -42.72
N ASP A 528 10.78 -26.67 -41.94
CA ASP A 528 9.88 -27.75 -41.50
C ASP A 528 10.03 -27.95 -39.97
N PRO A 529 9.44 -27.05 -39.16
CA PRO A 529 9.61 -27.06 -37.71
C PRO A 529 8.60 -27.95 -36.98
N CYS A 530 7.56 -28.43 -37.70
CA CYS A 530 6.42 -29.11 -37.09
C CYS A 530 6.39 -30.57 -37.54
N PRO A 531 6.47 -31.53 -36.60
CA PRO A 531 6.42 -32.96 -36.91
C PRO A 531 5.05 -33.39 -37.45
#